data_8fff482a6a5a3ec76898256bddd1ad0a
#
_entry.id   8fff482a6a5a3ec76898256bddd1ad0a
#
_cell.length_a   1.000
_cell.length_b   1.000
_cell.length_c   1.000
_cell.angle_alpha   90.00
_cell.angle_beta   90.00
_cell.angle_gamma   90.00
#
_symmetry.space_group_name_H-M   'P 1'
#
loop_
_entity.id
_entity.type
_entity.pdbx_description
1 polymer ?
#
loop_
_entity_poly.entity_id
_entity_poly.type
_entity_poly.pdbx_seq_one_letter_code
_entity_poly.pdbx_strand_id
1 'polypeptide(L)'
;MKIKILIPVYNDWQSVFKLLENINSEVSNLDHEFSVIIVNDASTETKPELSINLEKLNSIKIINMKENRGHARCNAAGLKHIFVNEEFDYVIPMDGDGEDRPEEIKQLVDNLNYHADKPIVGERIKRSEGIFFKFCYFVHKIITSTFTGQSIKYGNYTCLPKSTVEKMINEKATWSSFSGALAKVEKDRASISSERGTRYFGPSKMSFKNLIIHSLSIIGVFKINVFIRSILFLLVYLFLIQKNITIVMLIPIILVFGLIVSVFMISKRESLDELNNSLLNISNIDNLK
;
A
#
# COMPACT_ATOMS: atom_id res chain seq x y z
N MET A 1 -11.96 -5.67 -20.53
CA MET A 1 -10.80 -4.96 -19.97
C MET A 1 -9.79 -5.99 -19.50
N LYS A 2 -8.49 -5.69 -19.60
CA LYS A 2 -7.40 -6.51 -19.08
C LYS A 2 -7.01 -6.01 -17.70
N ILE A 3 -7.30 -6.79 -16.66
CA ILE A 3 -7.09 -6.42 -15.26
C ILE A 3 -6.00 -7.30 -14.66
N LYS A 4 -4.95 -6.69 -14.11
CA LYS A 4 -3.87 -7.40 -13.42
C LYS A 4 -4.06 -7.28 -11.91
N ILE A 5 -4.09 -8.40 -11.21
CA ILE A 5 -4.10 -8.45 -9.75
C ILE A 5 -2.66 -8.62 -9.29
N LEU A 6 -2.15 -7.69 -8.48
CA LEU A 6 -0.78 -7.68 -7.98
C LEU A 6 -0.74 -8.09 -6.52
N ILE A 7 -0.05 -9.19 -6.20
CA ILE A 7 -0.01 -9.78 -4.86
C ILE A 7 1.44 -9.91 -4.39
N PRO A 8 1.91 -9.12 -3.40
CA PRO A 8 3.19 -9.36 -2.75
C PRO A 8 3.09 -10.52 -1.77
N VAL A 9 4.14 -11.36 -1.71
CA VAL A 9 4.22 -12.49 -0.77
C VAL A 9 5.61 -12.58 -0.12
N TYR A 10 5.62 -12.90 1.17
CA TYR A 10 6.81 -13.32 1.91
C TYR A 10 6.45 -14.35 2.96
N ASN A 11 6.90 -15.60 2.76
CA ASN A 11 6.66 -16.72 3.68
C ASN A 11 5.18 -16.91 4.07
N ASP A 12 4.26 -16.79 3.10
CA ASP A 12 2.81 -16.93 3.33
C ASP A 12 2.09 -17.55 2.11
N TRP A 13 2.69 -18.63 1.56
CA TRP A 13 2.19 -19.28 0.36
C TRP A 13 0.79 -19.87 0.52
N GLN A 14 0.48 -20.42 1.71
CA GLN A 14 -0.85 -21.01 1.98
C GLN A 14 -1.95 -19.94 1.85
N SER A 15 -1.70 -18.73 2.39
CA SER A 15 -2.66 -17.62 2.28
C SER A 15 -2.83 -17.18 0.84
N VAL A 16 -1.73 -17.04 0.08
CA VAL A 16 -1.78 -16.63 -1.33
C VAL A 16 -2.54 -17.65 -2.18
N PHE A 17 -2.32 -18.95 -1.97
CA PHE A 17 -3.03 -19.97 -2.74
C PHE A 17 -4.52 -19.99 -2.42
N LYS A 18 -4.89 -19.83 -1.14
CA LYS A 18 -6.30 -19.66 -0.75
C LYS A 18 -6.91 -18.40 -1.36
N LEU A 19 -6.14 -17.31 -1.41
CA LEU A 19 -6.56 -16.07 -2.05
C LEU A 19 -6.81 -16.27 -3.56
N LEU A 20 -5.94 -17.01 -4.27
CA LEU A 20 -6.14 -17.33 -5.69
C LEU A 20 -7.43 -18.10 -5.95
N GLU A 21 -7.77 -19.08 -5.09
CA GLU A 21 -9.06 -19.80 -5.17
C GLU A 21 -10.24 -18.84 -5.08
N ASN A 22 -10.21 -17.99 -4.06
CA ASN A 22 -11.27 -17.03 -3.82
C ASN A 22 -11.39 -16.01 -4.95
N ILE A 23 -10.27 -15.46 -5.43
CA ILE A 23 -10.25 -14.57 -6.61
C ILE A 23 -10.87 -15.26 -7.82
N ASN A 24 -10.42 -16.50 -8.13
CA ASN A 24 -10.93 -17.26 -9.27
C ASN A 24 -12.45 -17.47 -9.20
N SER A 25 -13.00 -17.69 -7.99
CA SER A 25 -14.43 -17.79 -7.78
C SER A 25 -15.14 -16.45 -8.02
N GLU A 26 -14.64 -15.38 -7.42
CA GLU A 26 -15.28 -14.05 -7.46
C GLU A 26 -15.29 -13.42 -8.85
N VAL A 27 -14.21 -13.62 -9.63
CA VAL A 27 -14.12 -13.07 -10.99
C VAL A 27 -14.88 -13.92 -12.03
N SER A 28 -15.41 -15.08 -11.65
CA SER A 28 -16.06 -16.04 -12.57
C SER A 28 -17.25 -15.47 -13.33
N ASN A 29 -17.94 -14.48 -12.75
CA ASN A 29 -19.12 -13.84 -13.33
C ASN A 29 -18.83 -12.44 -13.90
N LEU A 30 -17.56 -12.04 -13.98
CA LEU A 30 -17.14 -10.76 -14.53
C LEU A 30 -16.65 -10.96 -15.97
N ASP A 31 -17.20 -10.20 -16.92
CA ASP A 31 -16.83 -10.26 -18.34
C ASP A 31 -15.55 -9.45 -18.62
N HIS A 32 -14.46 -9.85 -17.94
CA HIS A 32 -13.15 -9.21 -18.08
C HIS A 32 -12.02 -10.24 -18.01
N GLU A 33 -10.86 -9.90 -18.55
CA GLU A 33 -9.67 -10.72 -18.51
C GLU A 33 -8.87 -10.46 -17.23
N PHE A 34 -8.84 -11.44 -16.32
CA PHE A 34 -8.08 -11.35 -15.09
C PHE A 34 -6.80 -12.17 -15.16
N SER A 35 -5.69 -11.55 -14.81
CA SER A 35 -4.39 -12.22 -14.64
C SER A 35 -3.77 -11.83 -13.32
N VAL A 36 -3.00 -12.74 -12.70
CA VAL A 36 -2.37 -12.50 -11.41
C VAL A 36 -0.87 -12.43 -11.54
N ILE A 37 -0.27 -11.42 -10.94
CA ILE A 37 1.17 -11.25 -10.78
C ILE A 37 1.48 -11.33 -9.29
N ILE A 38 2.13 -12.40 -8.88
CA ILE A 38 2.63 -12.59 -7.52
C ILE A 38 4.07 -12.12 -7.48
N VAL A 39 4.41 -11.24 -6.55
CA VAL A 39 5.80 -10.83 -6.33
C VAL A 39 6.30 -11.47 -5.04
N ASN A 40 7.15 -12.49 -5.19
CA ASN A 40 7.78 -13.20 -4.08
C ASN A 40 9.01 -12.44 -3.61
N ASP A 41 8.93 -11.84 -2.43
CA ASP A 41 9.97 -11.02 -1.80
C ASP A 41 11.08 -11.87 -1.16
N ALA A 42 11.65 -12.78 -1.95
CA ALA A 42 12.69 -13.74 -1.53
C ALA A 42 12.26 -14.61 -0.33
N SER A 43 11.09 -15.24 -0.42
CA SER A 43 10.63 -16.19 0.60
C SER A 43 11.66 -17.29 0.83
N THR A 44 11.88 -17.65 2.10
CA THR A 44 12.75 -18.74 2.54
C THR A 44 11.98 -20.05 2.71
N GLU A 45 10.65 -20.00 2.83
CA GLU A 45 9.78 -21.16 2.87
C GLU A 45 9.58 -21.73 1.46
N THR A 46 9.59 -23.05 1.34
CA THR A 46 9.32 -23.74 0.09
C THR A 46 7.89 -23.47 -0.36
N LYS A 47 7.73 -23.05 -1.61
CA LYS A 47 6.42 -22.90 -2.23
C LYS A 47 5.79 -24.29 -2.42
N PRO A 48 4.58 -24.56 -1.89
CA PRO A 48 3.86 -25.79 -2.15
C PRO A 48 3.51 -25.94 -3.64
N GLU A 49 3.25 -27.16 -4.09
CA GLU A 49 2.68 -27.37 -5.41
C GLU A 49 1.25 -26.81 -5.47
N LEU A 50 0.95 -26.13 -6.57
CA LEU A 50 -0.41 -25.61 -6.81
C LEU A 50 -1.26 -26.72 -7.41
N SER A 51 -2.14 -27.32 -6.60
CA SER A 51 -3.05 -28.40 -7.04
C SER A 51 -4.48 -27.91 -7.34
N ILE A 52 -4.65 -26.61 -7.62
CA ILE A 52 -5.95 -25.97 -7.72
C ILE A 52 -6.27 -25.63 -9.17
N ASN A 53 -7.51 -25.91 -9.59
CA ASN A 53 -8.01 -25.45 -10.88
C ASN A 53 -8.43 -23.99 -10.83
N LEU A 54 -7.73 -23.13 -11.60
CA LEU A 54 -7.93 -21.68 -11.64
C LEU A 54 -8.35 -21.21 -13.05
N GLU A 55 -9.37 -21.87 -13.62
CA GLU A 55 -9.77 -21.68 -15.03
C GLU A 55 -10.16 -20.26 -15.40
N LYS A 56 -10.68 -19.47 -14.45
CA LYS A 56 -11.17 -18.11 -14.69
C LYS A 56 -10.08 -17.06 -14.72
N LEU A 57 -8.87 -17.42 -14.28
CA LEU A 57 -7.70 -16.56 -14.39
C LEU A 57 -6.97 -16.86 -15.71
N ASN A 58 -6.72 -15.85 -16.53
CA ASN A 58 -6.08 -16.00 -17.84
C ASN A 58 -4.61 -16.43 -17.72
N SER A 59 -3.90 -15.89 -16.75
CA SER A 59 -2.51 -16.27 -16.46
C SER A 59 -2.15 -15.98 -15.01
N ILE A 60 -1.18 -16.73 -14.48
CA ILE A 60 -0.64 -16.54 -13.14
C ILE A 60 0.88 -16.62 -13.23
N LYS A 61 1.56 -15.51 -12.90
CA LYS A 61 3.01 -15.42 -12.90
C LYS A 61 3.54 -15.15 -11.50
N ILE A 62 4.66 -15.77 -11.15
CA ILE A 62 5.40 -15.47 -9.91
C ILE A 62 6.72 -14.82 -10.30
N ILE A 63 6.93 -13.59 -9.86
CA ILE A 63 8.19 -12.87 -9.95
C ILE A 63 8.99 -13.16 -8.70
N ASN A 64 10.07 -13.92 -8.80
CA ASN A 64 10.93 -14.22 -7.67
C ASN A 64 12.03 -13.17 -7.54
N MET A 65 12.05 -12.45 -6.41
CA MET A 65 13.08 -11.46 -6.12
C MET A 65 14.33 -12.15 -5.56
N LYS A 66 15.53 -11.60 -5.84
CA LYS A 66 16.82 -12.11 -5.33
C LYS A 66 16.96 -11.90 -3.82
N GLU A 67 16.41 -10.80 -3.31
CA GLU A 67 16.51 -10.43 -1.90
C GLU A 67 15.23 -9.73 -1.41
N ASN A 68 14.93 -9.91 -0.12
CA ASN A 68 13.79 -9.27 0.53
C ASN A 68 14.04 -7.77 0.70
N ARG A 69 13.15 -6.98 0.13
CA ARG A 69 13.18 -5.51 0.22
C ARG A 69 11.97 -4.93 0.96
N GLY A 70 11.02 -5.77 1.30
CA GLY A 70 9.83 -5.43 2.06
C GLY A 70 8.64 -5.04 1.18
N HIS A 71 7.47 -5.13 1.78
CA HIS A 71 6.16 -5.05 1.13
C HIS A 71 5.96 -3.85 0.17
N ALA A 72 6.32 -2.63 0.59
CA ALA A 72 6.15 -1.43 -0.24
C ALA A 72 6.97 -1.51 -1.54
N ARG A 73 8.22 -1.99 -1.43
CA ARG A 73 9.14 -2.14 -2.57
C ARG A 73 8.74 -3.29 -3.48
N CYS A 74 8.17 -4.33 -2.90
CA CYS A 74 7.59 -5.45 -3.63
C CYS A 74 6.43 -4.98 -4.53
N ASN A 75 5.49 -4.22 -3.99
CA ASN A 75 4.42 -3.59 -4.77
C ASN A 75 4.98 -2.65 -5.85
N ALA A 76 5.96 -1.83 -5.52
CA ALA A 76 6.57 -0.89 -6.45
C ALA A 76 7.24 -1.60 -7.63
N ALA A 77 8.01 -2.69 -7.36
CA ALA A 77 8.63 -3.53 -8.39
C ALA A 77 7.58 -4.24 -9.24
N GLY A 78 6.51 -4.73 -8.63
CA GLY A 78 5.38 -5.35 -9.33
C GLY A 78 4.67 -4.38 -10.28
N LEU A 79 4.36 -3.16 -9.82
CA LEU A 79 3.79 -2.11 -10.69
C LEU A 79 4.73 -1.77 -11.86
N LYS A 80 6.03 -1.64 -11.59
CA LYS A 80 7.04 -1.39 -12.64
C LYS A 80 7.09 -2.52 -13.65
N HIS A 81 7.09 -3.78 -13.18
CA HIS A 81 7.10 -4.95 -14.06
C HIS A 81 5.85 -5.01 -14.94
N ILE A 82 4.66 -4.82 -14.35
CA ILE A 82 3.39 -4.82 -15.10
C ILE A 82 3.42 -3.73 -16.16
N PHE A 83 3.85 -2.52 -15.82
CA PHE A 83 3.87 -1.41 -16.76
C PHE A 83 4.79 -1.66 -17.97
N VAL A 84 5.96 -2.26 -17.73
CA VAL A 84 6.99 -2.46 -18.75
C VAL A 84 6.73 -3.71 -19.59
N ASN A 85 6.21 -4.80 -18.99
CA ASN A 85 6.22 -6.13 -19.62
C ASN A 85 4.83 -6.73 -19.88
N GLU A 86 3.75 -6.07 -19.41
CA GLU A 86 2.40 -6.62 -19.53
C GLU A 86 1.46 -5.67 -20.29
N GLU A 87 0.51 -6.25 -20.99
CA GLU A 87 -0.64 -5.50 -21.50
C GLU A 87 -1.73 -5.46 -20.43
N PHE A 88 -2.22 -4.26 -20.09
CA PHE A 88 -3.27 -4.08 -19.09
C PHE A 88 -4.00 -2.74 -19.26
N ASP A 89 -5.23 -2.69 -18.75
CA ASP A 89 -6.02 -1.48 -18.60
C ASP A 89 -5.96 -1.01 -17.14
N TYR A 90 -6.06 -1.96 -16.19
CA TYR A 90 -6.08 -1.68 -14.74
C TYR A 90 -5.21 -2.64 -13.95
N VAL A 91 -4.73 -2.15 -12.80
CA VAL A 91 -4.03 -2.98 -11.81
C VAL A 91 -4.78 -2.90 -10.47
N ILE A 92 -5.00 -4.06 -9.84
CA ILE A 92 -5.56 -4.17 -8.50
C ILE A 92 -4.48 -4.76 -7.57
N PRO A 93 -3.70 -3.93 -6.86
CA PRO A 93 -2.85 -4.42 -5.79
C PRO A 93 -3.71 -4.86 -4.60
N MET A 94 -3.40 -6.03 -4.03
CA MET A 94 -4.05 -6.53 -2.82
C MET A 94 -3.08 -7.37 -1.98
N ASP A 95 -3.29 -7.37 -0.67
CA ASP A 95 -2.46 -8.13 0.26
C ASP A 95 -2.75 -9.63 0.15
N GLY A 96 -1.69 -10.46 0.21
CA GLY A 96 -1.77 -11.91 -0.03
C GLY A 96 -2.39 -12.73 1.10
N ASP A 97 -2.84 -12.10 2.18
CA ASP A 97 -3.23 -12.76 3.42
C ASP A 97 -4.75 -12.92 3.64
N GLY A 98 -5.56 -12.37 2.75
CA GLY A 98 -7.03 -12.41 2.81
C GLY A 98 -7.66 -11.25 3.58
N GLU A 99 -6.86 -10.32 4.12
CA GLU A 99 -7.41 -9.11 4.76
C GLU A 99 -8.01 -8.12 3.74
N ASP A 100 -7.50 -8.09 2.50
CA ASP A 100 -8.16 -7.46 1.36
C ASP A 100 -9.08 -8.51 0.72
N ARG A 101 -10.37 -8.21 0.65
CA ARG A 101 -11.41 -9.20 0.35
C ARG A 101 -11.64 -9.36 -1.15
N PRO A 102 -11.49 -10.56 -1.73
CA PRO A 102 -11.79 -10.82 -3.15
C PRO A 102 -13.22 -10.48 -3.55
N GLU A 103 -14.18 -10.59 -2.64
CA GLU A 103 -15.60 -10.29 -2.86
C GLU A 103 -15.84 -8.82 -3.22
N GLU A 104 -14.89 -7.93 -2.86
CA GLU A 104 -14.97 -6.51 -3.17
C GLU A 104 -14.38 -6.16 -4.56
N ILE A 105 -13.73 -7.12 -5.25
CA ILE A 105 -13.20 -6.92 -6.62
C ILE A 105 -14.31 -6.47 -7.55
N LYS A 106 -15.49 -7.10 -7.44
CA LYS A 106 -16.66 -6.71 -8.25
C LYS A 106 -17.01 -5.24 -8.05
N GLN A 107 -17.02 -4.75 -6.80
CA GLN A 107 -17.34 -3.34 -6.53
C GLN A 107 -16.28 -2.40 -7.13
N LEU A 108 -14.99 -2.75 -7.05
CA LEU A 108 -13.92 -1.97 -7.68
C LEU A 108 -14.14 -1.88 -9.19
N VAL A 109 -14.43 -3.02 -9.83
CA VAL A 109 -14.62 -3.10 -11.30
C VAL A 109 -15.91 -2.40 -11.75
N ASP A 110 -17.02 -2.60 -11.04
CA ASP A 110 -18.29 -1.94 -11.38
C ASP A 110 -18.18 -0.39 -11.33
N ASN A 111 -17.37 0.13 -10.41
CA ASN A 111 -17.14 1.58 -10.31
C ASN A 111 -16.32 2.15 -11.48
N LEU A 112 -15.64 1.33 -12.27
CA LEU A 112 -14.96 1.78 -13.48
C LEU A 112 -15.91 2.33 -14.53
N ASN A 113 -17.17 1.88 -14.54
CA ASN A 113 -18.20 2.41 -15.43
C ASN A 113 -18.48 3.92 -15.22
N TYR A 114 -18.18 4.42 -14.02
CA TYR A 114 -18.40 5.82 -13.65
C TYR A 114 -17.10 6.62 -13.51
N HIS A 115 -15.97 5.92 -13.32
CA HIS A 115 -14.70 6.53 -12.94
C HIS A 115 -13.51 5.85 -13.66
N ALA A 116 -13.61 5.67 -14.99
CA ALA A 116 -12.62 4.93 -15.79
C ALA A 116 -11.18 5.51 -15.69
N ASP A 117 -11.06 6.84 -15.59
CA ASP A 117 -9.78 7.54 -15.60
C ASP A 117 -9.21 7.84 -14.21
N LYS A 118 -9.92 7.43 -13.13
CA LYS A 118 -9.54 7.73 -11.76
C LYS A 118 -9.21 6.45 -11.00
N PRO A 119 -8.24 6.48 -10.09
CA PRO A 119 -8.05 5.37 -9.17
C PRO A 119 -9.26 5.23 -8.24
N ILE A 120 -9.70 4.00 -8.03
CA ILE A 120 -10.76 3.65 -7.09
C ILE A 120 -10.11 3.02 -5.87
N VAL A 121 -10.30 3.59 -4.68
CA VAL A 121 -9.66 3.15 -3.44
C VAL A 121 -10.67 2.46 -2.52
N GLY A 122 -10.25 1.36 -1.88
CA GLY A 122 -11.00 0.72 -0.80
C GLY A 122 -10.84 1.51 0.51
N GLU A 123 -11.82 2.38 0.85
CA GLU A 123 -11.81 3.09 2.14
C GLU A 123 -12.25 2.15 3.26
N ARG A 124 -11.37 1.92 4.23
CA ARG A 124 -11.63 1.02 5.36
C ARG A 124 -12.62 1.64 6.33
N ILE A 125 -13.86 1.08 6.37
CA ILE A 125 -14.96 1.57 7.23
C ILE A 125 -15.05 0.83 8.56
N LYS A 126 -14.63 -0.44 8.62
CA LYS A 126 -14.60 -1.26 9.84
C LYS A 126 -13.20 -1.77 10.13
N ARG A 127 -12.86 -1.82 11.42
CA ARG A 127 -11.59 -2.35 11.91
C ARG A 127 -11.86 -3.39 12.99
N SER A 128 -11.28 -4.57 12.79
CA SER A 128 -11.35 -5.71 13.70
C SER A 128 -10.28 -5.70 14.80
N GLU A 129 -9.33 -4.75 14.73
CA GLU A 129 -8.18 -4.71 15.65
C GLU A 129 -8.58 -4.30 17.08
N GLY A 130 -7.74 -4.68 18.05
CA GLY A 130 -7.92 -4.34 19.46
C GLY A 130 -7.87 -2.83 19.75
N ILE A 131 -8.34 -2.44 20.95
CA ILE A 131 -8.48 -1.04 21.38
C ILE A 131 -7.16 -0.24 21.24
N PHE A 132 -6.03 -0.86 21.59
CA PHE A 132 -4.71 -0.23 21.50
C PHE A 132 -4.37 0.17 20.05
N PHE A 133 -4.58 -0.72 19.08
CA PHE A 133 -4.32 -0.43 17.67
C PHE A 133 -5.29 0.63 17.11
N LYS A 134 -6.55 0.61 17.54
CA LYS A 134 -7.53 1.66 17.19
C LYS A 134 -7.07 3.03 17.67
N PHE A 135 -6.53 3.10 18.90
CA PHE A 135 -5.96 4.34 19.44
C PHE A 135 -4.73 4.80 18.66
N CYS A 136 -3.77 3.92 18.40
CA CYS A 136 -2.59 4.23 17.57
C CYS A 136 -2.98 4.76 16.19
N TYR A 137 -3.99 4.15 15.57
CA TYR A 137 -4.50 4.61 14.28
C TYR A 137 -5.19 5.98 14.37
N PHE A 138 -5.95 6.22 15.41
CA PHE A 138 -6.58 7.53 15.65
C PHE A 138 -5.52 8.63 15.77
N VAL A 139 -4.47 8.39 16.56
CA VAL A 139 -3.32 9.29 16.71
C VAL A 139 -2.63 9.50 15.36
N HIS A 140 -2.34 8.41 14.62
CA HIS A 140 -1.76 8.48 13.28
C HIS A 140 -2.62 9.34 12.33
N LYS A 141 -3.94 9.15 12.33
CA LYS A 141 -4.88 9.93 11.50
C LYS A 141 -4.83 11.42 11.82
N ILE A 142 -4.81 11.78 13.11
CA ILE A 142 -4.69 13.17 13.54
C ILE A 142 -3.36 13.76 13.06
N ILE A 143 -2.24 13.09 13.32
CA ILE A 143 -0.91 13.56 12.92
C ILE A 143 -0.85 13.74 11.40
N THR A 144 -1.32 12.73 10.63
CA THR A 144 -1.33 12.78 9.18
C THR A 144 -2.16 13.96 8.68
N SER A 145 -3.40 14.09 9.13
CA SER A 145 -4.29 15.17 8.70
C SER A 145 -3.74 16.56 9.08
N THR A 146 -3.27 16.74 10.33
CA THR A 146 -2.79 18.03 10.82
C THR A 146 -1.51 18.45 10.13
N PHE A 147 -0.52 17.59 10.06
CA PHE A 147 0.81 17.96 9.60
C PHE A 147 1.04 17.75 8.09
N THR A 148 0.34 16.82 7.43
CA THR A 148 0.46 16.65 5.98
C THR A 148 -0.63 17.39 5.20
N GLY A 149 -1.79 17.62 5.81
CA GLY A 149 -3.00 18.10 5.13
C GLY A 149 -3.70 17.03 4.29
N GLN A 150 -3.33 15.75 4.46
CA GLN A 150 -3.89 14.64 3.70
C GLN A 150 -4.82 13.79 4.57
N SER A 151 -5.91 13.31 3.97
CA SER A 151 -6.80 12.31 4.58
C SER A 151 -6.64 10.99 3.81
N ILE A 152 -5.77 10.09 4.30
CA ILE A 152 -5.50 8.80 3.68
C ILE A 152 -6.18 7.72 4.52
N LYS A 153 -7.28 7.14 4.00
CA LYS A 153 -8.09 6.14 4.69
C LYS A 153 -8.04 4.77 4.01
N TYR A 154 -7.14 4.58 3.07
CA TYR A 154 -6.97 3.38 2.26
C TYR A 154 -5.54 2.85 2.35
N GLY A 155 -5.37 1.57 2.05
CA GLY A 155 -4.08 0.89 1.93
C GLY A 155 -3.65 0.69 0.49
N ASN A 156 -3.25 -0.55 0.17
CA ASN A 156 -2.87 -0.94 -1.19
C ASN A 156 -4.08 -1.37 -2.03
N TYR A 157 -5.17 -1.80 -1.40
CA TYR A 157 -6.34 -2.31 -2.08
C TYR A 157 -7.07 -1.20 -2.85
N THR A 158 -6.79 -1.16 -4.13
CA THR A 158 -7.22 -0.10 -5.05
C THR A 158 -7.35 -0.66 -6.45
N CYS A 159 -8.12 -0.01 -7.33
CA CYS A 159 -8.10 -0.28 -8.76
C CYS A 159 -7.47 0.93 -9.46
N LEU A 160 -6.31 0.72 -10.08
CA LEU A 160 -5.49 1.76 -10.69
C LEU A 160 -5.59 1.70 -12.22
N PRO A 161 -6.03 2.77 -12.90
CA PRO A 161 -5.90 2.85 -14.36
C PRO A 161 -4.44 2.97 -14.77
N LYS A 162 -4.12 2.56 -16.00
CA LYS A 162 -2.76 2.56 -16.56
C LYS A 162 -2.05 3.91 -16.40
N SER A 163 -2.76 5.02 -16.57
CA SER A 163 -2.23 6.38 -16.40
C SER A 163 -1.77 6.66 -14.96
N THR A 164 -2.49 6.15 -13.96
CA THR A 164 -2.08 6.27 -12.55
C THR A 164 -0.87 5.40 -12.25
N VAL A 165 -0.82 4.18 -12.78
CA VAL A 165 0.36 3.30 -12.64
C VAL A 165 1.59 3.98 -13.22
N GLU A 166 1.49 4.61 -14.40
CA GLU A 166 2.57 5.38 -15.02
C GLU A 166 3.08 6.52 -14.12
N LYS A 167 2.17 7.29 -13.52
CA LYS A 167 2.57 8.35 -12.57
C LYS A 167 3.28 7.76 -11.34
N MET A 168 2.77 6.65 -10.79
CA MET A 168 3.34 6.02 -9.60
C MET A 168 4.74 5.46 -9.85
N ILE A 169 5.00 4.79 -10.97
CA ILE A 169 6.33 4.23 -11.27
C ILE A 169 7.40 5.30 -11.57
N ASN A 170 7.00 6.54 -11.79
CA ASN A 170 7.86 7.70 -11.96
C ASN A 170 7.94 8.59 -10.70
N GLU A 171 7.23 8.23 -9.63
CA GLU A 171 7.26 8.94 -8.34
C GLU A 171 8.11 8.16 -7.32
N LYS A 172 9.21 8.75 -6.86
CA LYS A 172 10.14 8.10 -5.91
C LYS A 172 9.50 7.64 -4.61
N ALA A 173 8.42 8.30 -4.17
CA ALA A 173 7.69 7.94 -2.97
C ALA A 173 7.06 6.54 -3.06
N THR A 174 6.78 6.04 -4.27
CA THR A 174 6.24 4.70 -4.50
C THR A 174 7.16 3.61 -3.95
N TRP A 175 8.47 3.85 -3.95
CA TRP A 175 9.46 2.94 -3.36
C TRP A 175 9.39 2.83 -1.83
N SER A 176 8.79 3.82 -1.16
CA SER A 176 8.68 3.88 0.29
C SER A 176 7.26 3.66 0.82
N SER A 177 6.25 4.13 0.10
CA SER A 177 4.85 4.09 0.54
C SER A 177 3.89 4.14 -0.63
N PHE A 178 3.16 3.06 -0.86
CA PHE A 178 2.15 2.99 -1.91
C PHE A 178 1.03 4.03 -1.71
N SER A 179 0.35 4.01 -0.57
CA SER A 179 -0.79 4.90 -0.32
C SER A 179 -0.39 6.38 -0.24
N GLY A 180 0.82 6.67 0.29
CA GLY A 180 1.38 8.01 0.29
C GLY A 180 1.70 8.50 -1.13
N ALA A 181 2.32 7.66 -1.97
CA ALA A 181 2.61 7.99 -3.36
C ALA A 181 1.32 8.22 -4.16
N LEU A 182 0.35 7.31 -4.04
CA LEU A 182 -0.95 7.48 -4.71
C LEU A 182 -1.63 8.79 -4.30
N ALA A 183 -1.62 9.14 -3.00
CA ALA A 183 -2.18 10.41 -2.52
C ALA A 183 -1.44 11.64 -3.07
N LYS A 184 -0.15 11.50 -3.40
CA LYS A 184 0.68 12.56 -3.97
C LYS A 184 0.43 12.76 -5.46
N VAL A 185 0.34 11.67 -6.23
CA VAL A 185 0.21 11.73 -7.69
C VAL A 185 -1.23 11.91 -8.16
N GLU A 186 -2.21 11.44 -7.37
CA GLU A 186 -3.64 11.56 -7.70
C GLU A 186 -4.39 12.23 -6.55
N LYS A 187 -4.93 13.42 -6.82
CA LYS A 187 -5.74 14.16 -5.85
C LYS A 187 -7.22 13.76 -5.92
N ASP A 188 -7.69 13.47 -7.12
CA ASP A 188 -9.07 13.07 -7.38
C ASP A 188 -9.14 11.54 -7.49
N ARG A 189 -9.82 10.92 -6.54
CA ARG A 189 -9.96 9.48 -6.40
C ARG A 189 -11.41 9.13 -6.10
N ALA A 190 -11.93 8.10 -6.76
CA ALA A 190 -13.17 7.48 -6.35
C ALA A 190 -12.92 6.53 -5.17
N SER A 191 -13.93 6.19 -4.41
CA SER A 191 -13.81 5.24 -3.31
C SER A 191 -14.98 4.28 -3.25
N ILE A 192 -14.69 3.06 -2.78
CA ILE A 192 -15.69 2.11 -2.30
C ILE A 192 -15.53 1.92 -0.79
N SER A 193 -16.63 1.57 -0.12
CA SER A 193 -16.57 1.13 1.26
C SER A 193 -15.95 -0.26 1.33
N SER A 194 -14.83 -0.41 2.03
CA SER A 194 -14.12 -1.68 2.19
C SER A 194 -14.10 -2.13 3.65
N GLU A 195 -14.34 -3.41 3.87
CA GLU A 195 -14.23 -4.03 5.19
C GLU A 195 -12.97 -4.90 5.24
N ARG A 196 -12.17 -4.74 6.29
CA ARG A 196 -11.00 -5.59 6.48
C ARG A 196 -11.44 -7.01 6.79
N GLY A 197 -11.04 -7.96 5.97
CA GLY A 197 -11.21 -9.39 6.18
C GLY A 197 -10.36 -9.91 7.34
N THR A 198 -10.49 -11.20 7.58
CA THR A 198 -9.63 -11.95 8.53
C THR A 198 -8.53 -12.66 7.75
N ARG A 199 -7.31 -12.68 8.31
CA ARG A 199 -6.23 -13.49 7.75
C ARG A 199 -6.66 -14.94 7.59
N TYR A 200 -6.26 -15.55 6.48
CA TYR A 200 -6.57 -16.96 6.25
C TYR A 200 -5.76 -17.87 7.18
N PHE A 201 -4.47 -17.62 7.34
CA PHE A 201 -3.58 -18.46 8.13
C PHE A 201 -2.59 -17.66 8.96
N GLY A 202 -2.31 -18.14 10.16
CA GLY A 202 -1.27 -17.64 11.04
C GLY A 202 -1.46 -16.20 11.55
N PRO A 203 -0.55 -15.73 12.40
CA PRO A 203 -0.57 -14.35 12.90
C PRO A 203 0.00 -13.38 11.87
N SER A 204 -0.29 -12.08 12.05
CA SER A 204 0.32 -11.01 11.24
C SER A 204 1.86 -11.08 11.28
N LYS A 205 2.48 -11.02 10.12
CA LYS A 205 3.95 -10.96 9.98
C LYS A 205 4.52 -9.55 10.27
N MET A 206 3.65 -8.54 10.45
CA MET A 206 4.06 -7.16 10.67
C MET A 206 4.33 -6.89 12.15
N SER A 207 5.57 -6.60 12.51
CA SER A 207 5.94 -6.15 13.86
C SER A 207 5.46 -4.73 14.13
N PHE A 208 5.30 -4.37 15.43
CA PHE A 208 4.92 -3.01 15.83
C PHE A 208 5.92 -1.95 15.33
N LYS A 209 7.21 -2.25 15.33
CA LYS A 209 8.25 -1.39 14.75
C LYS A 209 8.01 -1.13 13.26
N ASN A 210 7.68 -2.18 12.50
CA ASN A 210 7.39 -2.05 11.07
C ASN A 210 6.10 -1.26 10.82
N LEU A 211 5.10 -1.37 11.70
CA LEU A 211 3.89 -0.56 11.64
C LEU A 211 4.18 0.93 11.82
N ILE A 212 5.06 1.30 12.78
CA ILE A 212 5.49 2.69 12.97
C ILE A 212 6.25 3.18 11.74
N ILE A 213 7.19 2.39 11.22
CA ILE A 213 7.94 2.74 10.01
C ILE A 213 7.00 2.95 8.82
N HIS A 214 6.01 2.07 8.64
CA HIS A 214 5.00 2.19 7.60
C HIS A 214 4.19 3.49 7.75
N SER A 215 3.70 3.80 8.95
CA SER A 215 2.97 5.03 9.25
C SER A 215 3.81 6.29 8.98
N LEU A 216 5.05 6.31 9.44
CA LEU A 216 5.98 7.42 9.18
C LEU A 216 6.35 7.52 7.69
N SER A 217 6.41 6.40 6.96
CA SER A 217 6.67 6.42 5.51
C SER A 217 5.56 7.14 4.74
N ILE A 218 4.29 6.94 5.13
CA ILE A 218 3.16 7.68 4.55
C ILE A 218 3.32 9.20 4.80
N ILE A 219 3.61 9.58 6.04
CA ILE A 219 3.80 10.99 6.43
C ILE A 219 5.04 11.58 5.74
N GLY A 220 6.10 10.78 5.59
CA GLY A 220 7.39 11.16 4.99
C GLY A 220 7.28 11.62 3.53
N VAL A 221 6.30 11.10 2.78
CA VAL A 221 6.01 11.55 1.41
C VAL A 221 5.69 13.04 1.35
N PHE A 222 5.11 13.57 2.42
CA PHE A 222 4.70 14.98 2.55
C PHE A 222 5.62 15.80 3.45
N LYS A 223 6.91 15.45 3.52
CA LYS A 223 7.89 16.05 4.43
C LYS A 223 7.92 17.58 4.41
N ILE A 224 7.75 18.21 3.26
CA ILE A 224 7.74 19.67 3.14
C ILE A 224 6.49 20.26 3.83
N ASN A 225 5.31 19.65 3.60
CA ASN A 225 4.08 20.07 4.28
C ASN A 225 4.20 19.88 5.80
N VAL A 226 4.78 18.75 6.22
CA VAL A 226 5.03 18.48 7.66
C VAL A 226 5.92 19.56 8.24
N PHE A 227 7.01 19.90 7.57
CA PHE A 227 7.94 20.93 8.03
C PHE A 227 7.23 22.28 8.17
N ILE A 228 6.58 22.77 7.11
CA ILE A 228 5.90 24.07 7.12
C ILE A 228 4.83 24.13 8.21
N ARG A 229 3.96 23.11 8.30
CA ARG A 229 2.88 23.08 9.29
C ARG A 229 3.39 22.92 10.73
N SER A 230 4.49 22.19 10.91
CA SER A 230 5.16 22.08 12.21
C SER A 230 5.74 23.42 12.68
N ILE A 231 6.39 24.17 11.78
CA ILE A 231 6.89 25.52 12.13
C ILE A 231 5.73 26.46 12.48
N LEU A 232 4.66 26.46 11.69
CA LEU A 232 3.47 27.26 11.99
C LEU A 232 2.86 26.90 13.35
N PHE A 233 2.73 25.60 13.62
CA PHE A 233 2.27 25.11 14.92
C PHE A 233 3.16 25.60 16.05
N LEU A 234 4.49 25.47 15.92
CA LEU A 234 5.43 25.90 16.95
C LEU A 234 5.38 27.42 17.19
N LEU A 235 5.27 28.23 16.14
CA LEU A 235 5.14 29.68 16.27
C LEU A 235 3.87 30.08 17.04
N VAL A 236 2.72 29.52 16.67
CA VAL A 236 1.45 29.76 17.37
C VAL A 236 1.53 29.25 18.81
N TYR A 237 2.06 28.06 19.04
CA TYR A 237 2.18 27.46 20.35
C TYR A 237 3.07 28.30 21.27
N LEU A 238 4.26 28.71 20.81
CA LEU A 238 5.18 29.55 21.57
C LEU A 238 4.57 30.92 21.90
N PHE A 239 3.83 31.52 20.95
CA PHE A 239 3.11 32.76 21.21
C PHE A 239 2.06 32.60 22.32
N LEU A 240 1.36 31.48 22.39
CA LEU A 240 0.35 31.21 23.41
C LEU A 240 0.97 31.00 24.81
N ILE A 241 2.14 30.34 24.91
CA ILE A 241 2.75 29.99 26.21
C ILE A 241 3.77 31.02 26.70
N GLN A 242 4.09 32.06 25.93
CA GLN A 242 5.19 33.01 26.21
C GLN A 242 5.16 33.65 27.61
N LYS A 243 3.95 33.81 28.20
CA LYS A 243 3.79 34.48 29.50
C LYS A 243 4.09 33.58 30.72
N ASN A 244 3.94 32.25 30.57
CA ASN A 244 4.11 31.32 31.69
C ASN A 244 4.66 29.98 31.13
N ILE A 245 5.97 29.88 30.97
CA ILE A 245 6.62 28.65 30.44
C ILE A 245 6.90 27.69 31.60
N THR A 246 6.34 26.48 31.53
CA THR A 246 6.64 25.37 32.45
C THR A 246 7.31 24.22 31.71
N ILE A 247 7.97 23.33 32.45
CA ILE A 247 8.63 22.16 31.86
C ILE A 247 7.63 21.28 31.03
N VAL A 248 6.39 21.14 31.52
CA VAL A 248 5.34 20.38 30.84
C VAL A 248 5.00 20.98 29.46
N MET A 249 5.04 22.31 29.34
CA MET A 249 4.79 23.00 28.08
C MET A 249 5.90 22.83 27.04
N LEU A 250 7.06 22.30 27.43
CA LEU A 250 8.11 21.93 26.46
C LEU A 250 7.84 20.59 25.74
N ILE A 251 6.98 19.73 26.31
CA ILE A 251 6.68 18.40 25.73
C ILE A 251 6.18 18.49 24.29
N PRO A 252 5.17 19.31 23.93
CA PRO A 252 4.72 19.44 22.53
C PRO A 252 5.83 19.91 21.59
N ILE A 253 6.73 20.79 22.04
CA ILE A 253 7.85 21.28 21.24
C ILE A 253 8.80 20.12 20.91
N ILE A 254 9.18 19.33 21.91
CA ILE A 254 10.05 18.16 21.76
C ILE A 254 9.40 17.12 20.83
N LEU A 255 8.10 16.86 21.00
CA LEU A 255 7.37 15.90 20.15
C LEU A 255 7.30 16.34 18.69
N VAL A 256 7.01 17.63 18.43
CA VAL A 256 6.97 18.15 17.05
C VAL A 256 8.35 18.17 16.42
N PHE A 257 9.39 18.53 17.16
CA PHE A 257 10.77 18.43 16.69
C PHE A 257 11.17 17.00 16.37
N GLY A 258 10.84 16.05 17.26
CA GLY A 258 11.03 14.61 17.02
C GLY A 258 10.28 14.11 15.79
N LEU A 259 9.06 14.59 15.55
CA LEU A 259 8.31 14.28 14.34
C LEU A 259 9.02 14.78 13.08
N ILE A 260 9.49 16.04 13.06
CA ILE A 260 10.23 16.60 11.92
C ILE A 260 11.46 15.72 11.62
N VAL A 261 12.29 15.46 12.64
CA VAL A 261 13.50 14.64 12.47
C VAL A 261 13.17 13.25 11.93
N SER A 262 12.17 12.58 12.55
CA SER A 262 11.75 11.23 12.13
C SER A 262 11.25 11.20 10.69
N VAL A 263 10.45 12.19 10.28
CA VAL A 263 9.92 12.32 8.92
C VAL A 263 11.03 12.56 7.90
N PHE A 264 12.00 13.42 8.20
CA PHE A 264 13.14 13.63 7.31
C PHE A 264 14.05 12.41 7.21
N MET A 265 14.25 11.68 8.32
CA MET A 265 15.03 10.43 8.30
C MET A 265 14.33 9.36 7.45
N ILE A 266 13.03 9.15 7.65
CA ILE A 266 12.29 8.10 6.93
C ILE A 266 12.12 8.46 5.44
N SER A 267 12.03 9.74 5.09
CA SER A 267 11.91 10.18 3.69
C SER A 267 13.15 9.85 2.84
N LYS A 268 14.29 9.55 3.46
CA LYS A 268 15.49 9.04 2.77
C LYS A 268 15.29 7.66 2.15
N ARG A 269 14.22 6.96 2.53
CA ARG A 269 13.85 5.66 1.93
C ARG A 269 13.22 5.82 0.53
N GLU A 270 12.81 7.03 0.16
CA GLU A 270 12.35 7.33 -1.19
C GLU A 270 13.55 7.32 -2.14
N SER A 271 13.48 6.54 -3.22
CA SER A 271 14.54 6.48 -4.23
C SER A 271 13.94 6.16 -5.59
N LEU A 272 14.09 7.09 -6.52
CA LEU A 272 13.69 6.87 -7.91
C LEU A 272 14.65 5.92 -8.62
N ASP A 273 15.93 5.99 -8.28
CA ASP A 273 16.97 5.12 -8.87
C ASP A 273 16.76 3.66 -8.47
N GLU A 274 16.48 3.39 -7.17
CA GLU A 274 16.16 2.03 -6.74
C GLU A 274 14.85 1.53 -7.37
N LEU A 275 13.83 2.38 -7.50
CA LEU A 275 12.58 2.04 -8.19
C LEU A 275 12.83 1.72 -9.66
N ASN A 276 13.62 2.52 -10.36
CA ASN A 276 13.95 2.29 -11.77
C ASN A 276 14.75 1.00 -11.97
N ASN A 277 15.63 0.69 -11.04
CA ASN A 277 16.47 -0.51 -11.06
C ASN A 277 15.83 -1.71 -10.38
N SER A 278 14.58 -1.60 -9.92
CA SER A 278 13.90 -2.65 -9.13
C SER A 278 13.81 -3.99 -9.87
N LEU A 279 13.66 -3.96 -11.19
CA LEU A 279 13.59 -5.18 -12.02
C LEU A 279 14.92 -5.94 -12.07
N LEU A 280 16.06 -5.31 -11.77
CA LEU A 280 17.37 -5.99 -11.65
C LEU A 280 17.43 -6.94 -10.45
N ASN A 281 16.55 -6.75 -9.48
CA ASN A 281 16.39 -7.65 -8.33
C ASN A 281 15.54 -8.89 -8.65
N ILE A 282 15.04 -9.06 -9.86
CA ILE A 282 14.34 -10.28 -10.28
C ILE A 282 15.37 -11.39 -10.52
N SER A 283 15.14 -12.54 -9.88
CA SER A 283 15.92 -13.77 -10.10
C SER A 283 15.40 -14.54 -11.31
N ASN A 284 14.11 -14.87 -11.26
CA ASN A 284 13.40 -15.60 -12.33
C ASN A 284 11.90 -15.30 -12.26
N ILE A 285 11.18 -15.70 -13.31
CA ILE A 285 9.73 -15.61 -13.38
C ILE A 285 9.19 -17.00 -13.70
N ASP A 286 8.33 -17.50 -12.80
CA ASP A 286 7.64 -18.77 -12.99
C ASP A 286 6.23 -18.53 -13.54
N ASN A 287 5.82 -19.30 -14.53
CA ASN A 287 4.44 -19.33 -14.99
C ASN A 287 3.73 -20.49 -14.27
N LEU A 288 2.71 -20.19 -13.47
CA LEU A 288 1.86 -21.21 -12.84
C LEU A 288 0.70 -21.59 -13.76
N LYS A 289 0.29 -20.64 -14.60
CA LYS A 289 -0.73 -20.82 -15.62
C LYS A 289 -0.45 -19.90 -16.81
#